data_6ae4458b99f6fd3ed054e97dcc1674c5
#
_entry.id   6ae4458b99f6fd3ed054e97dcc1674c5
#
_cell.length_a   1.000
_cell.length_b   1.000
_cell.length_c   1.000
_cell.angle_alpha   90.00
_cell.angle_beta   90.00
_cell.angle_gamma   90.00
#
_symmetry.space_group_name_H-M   'P 1'
#
loop_
_entity.id
_entity.type
_entity.pdbx_description
1 polymer ?
#
loop_
_entity_poly.entity_id
_entity_poly.type
_entity_poly.pdbx_seq_one_letter_code
_entity_poly.pdbx_strand_id
1 'polypeptide(L)'
;MKAIDKLIFNALATRQRIVLPGVGSLAVEHRPARMSGRNRVEAPLNRVVFSRQEKPGYEALPELIARTAGVDSGEAARLYETWLGGARTEKGVTIGGTGDIRQDFFSPSPELEALLNPAGTTALMLKIRKRTGRTVLAVAAAAACAGVAAFLL
;
A
#
# COMPACT_ATOMS: atom_id res chain seq x y z
N MET A 1 -11.71 -7.39 -13.36
CA MET A 1 -10.32 -7.55 -12.85
C MET A 1 -9.78 -8.89 -13.33
N LYS A 2 -8.66 -8.88 -14.00
CA LYS A 2 -8.00 -10.10 -14.46
C LYS A 2 -7.45 -10.90 -13.26
N ALA A 3 -7.24 -12.21 -13.42
CA ALA A 3 -6.76 -13.06 -12.33
C ALA A 3 -5.41 -12.60 -11.74
N ILE A 4 -4.49 -12.15 -12.58
CA ILE A 4 -3.18 -11.65 -12.13
C ILE A 4 -3.32 -10.30 -11.43
N ASP A 5 -4.19 -9.41 -11.91
CA ASP A 5 -4.49 -8.14 -11.22
C ASP A 5 -5.00 -8.39 -9.80
N LYS A 6 -5.89 -9.36 -9.65
CA LYS A 6 -6.44 -9.77 -8.36
C LYS A 6 -5.37 -10.38 -7.45
N LEU A 7 -4.46 -11.13 -8.01
CA LEU A 7 -3.34 -11.71 -7.28
C LEU A 7 -2.41 -10.62 -6.72
N ILE A 8 -2.10 -9.62 -7.53
CA ILE A 8 -1.31 -8.45 -7.11
C ILE A 8 -2.06 -7.66 -6.04
N PHE A 9 -3.34 -7.40 -6.24
CA PHE A 9 -4.18 -6.72 -5.26
C PHE A 9 -4.15 -7.43 -3.89
N ASN A 10 -4.35 -8.73 -3.88
CA ASN A 10 -4.33 -9.53 -2.65
C ASN A 10 -2.95 -9.54 -1.99
N ALA A 11 -1.89 -9.62 -2.79
CA ALA A 11 -0.52 -9.57 -2.27
C ALA A 11 -0.24 -8.24 -1.57
N LEU A 12 -0.61 -7.12 -2.19
CA LEU A 12 -0.45 -5.80 -1.59
C LEU A 12 -1.37 -5.59 -0.38
N ALA A 13 -2.60 -6.08 -0.44
CA ALA A 13 -3.54 -6.02 0.68
C ALA A 13 -3.05 -6.77 1.91
N THR A 14 -2.33 -7.87 1.72
CA THR A 14 -1.69 -8.65 2.79
C THR A 14 -0.27 -8.18 3.12
N ARG A 15 0.14 -7.03 2.60
CA ARG A 15 1.44 -6.40 2.83
C ARG A 15 2.63 -7.25 2.38
N GLN A 16 2.46 -8.08 1.38
CA GLN A 16 3.55 -8.81 0.76
C GLN A 16 4.41 -7.90 -0.10
N ARG A 17 5.68 -8.26 -0.21
CA ARG A 17 6.65 -7.59 -1.07
C ARG A 17 6.80 -8.38 -2.34
N ILE A 18 6.57 -7.74 -3.47
CA ILE A 18 6.59 -8.41 -4.76
C ILE A 18 7.51 -7.70 -5.74
N VAL A 19 8.09 -8.47 -6.66
CA VAL A 19 8.86 -7.97 -7.79
C VAL A 19 8.09 -8.25 -9.07
N LEU A 20 7.95 -7.23 -9.88
CA LEU A 20 7.46 -7.35 -11.26
C LEU A 20 8.67 -7.35 -12.19
N PRO A 21 9.13 -8.53 -12.68
CA PRO A 21 10.31 -8.61 -13.54
C PRO A 21 10.21 -7.69 -14.74
N GLY A 22 11.27 -6.90 -14.99
CA GLY A 22 11.30 -5.91 -16.05
C GLY A 22 10.57 -4.60 -15.76
N VAL A 23 9.94 -4.47 -14.62
CA VAL A 23 9.22 -3.26 -14.18
C VAL A 23 9.85 -2.69 -12.91
N GLY A 24 9.87 -3.45 -11.83
CA GLY A 24 10.40 -3.03 -10.55
C GLY A 24 9.80 -3.77 -9.37
N SER A 25 9.88 -3.18 -8.20
CA SER A 25 9.42 -3.76 -6.94
C SER A 25 8.29 -2.95 -6.33
N LEU A 26 7.31 -3.63 -5.74
CA LEU A 26 6.22 -3.05 -4.97
C LEU A 26 6.26 -3.57 -3.54
N ALA A 27 6.14 -2.67 -2.58
CA ALA A 27 6.06 -3.01 -1.17
C ALA A 27 5.12 -2.05 -0.45
N VAL A 28 4.48 -2.53 0.61
CA VAL A 28 3.68 -1.68 1.47
C VAL A 28 4.54 -1.23 2.64
N GLU A 29 4.72 0.07 2.77
CA GLU A 29 5.42 0.70 3.89
C GLU A 29 4.43 1.28 4.89
N HIS A 30 4.70 1.07 6.17
CA HIS A 30 3.94 1.66 7.26
C HIS A 30 4.65 2.90 7.77
N ARG A 31 3.96 4.02 7.77
CA ARG A 31 4.39 5.24 8.43
C ARG A 31 3.56 5.42 9.70
N PRO A 32 4.19 5.44 10.88
CA PRO A 32 3.46 5.66 12.13
C PRO A 32 2.88 7.07 12.20
N ALA A 33 1.92 7.27 13.11
CA ALA A 33 1.40 8.59 13.43
C ALA A 33 2.55 9.52 13.86
N ARG A 34 2.52 10.75 13.41
CA ARG A 34 3.55 11.74 13.74
C ARG A 34 2.95 13.11 14.00
N MET A 35 3.64 13.89 14.81
CA MET A 35 3.31 15.31 14.99
C MET A 35 3.75 16.11 13.78
N SER A 36 2.82 16.88 13.23
CA SER A 36 3.08 17.84 12.15
C SER A 36 2.75 19.24 12.68
N GLY A 37 3.74 19.88 13.30
CA GLY A 37 3.53 21.15 13.99
C GLY A 37 3.14 20.95 15.46
N ARG A 38 2.64 22.03 16.10
CA ARG A 38 2.37 22.04 17.55
C ARG A 38 1.13 21.25 17.95
N ASN A 39 0.12 21.19 17.10
CA ASN A 39 -1.20 20.71 17.47
C ASN A 39 -1.84 19.79 16.41
N ARG A 40 -1.06 19.33 15.45
CA ARG A 40 -1.54 18.46 14.38
C ARG A 40 -0.87 17.10 14.46
N VAL A 41 -1.65 16.04 14.51
CA VAL A 41 -1.18 14.66 14.41
C VAL A 41 -1.60 14.10 13.07
N GLU A 42 -0.61 13.69 12.28
CA GLU A 42 -0.88 12.93 11.06
C GLU A 42 -1.17 11.48 11.42
N ALA A 43 -2.25 10.94 10.84
CA ALA A 43 -2.63 9.54 11.05
C ALA A 43 -1.53 8.58 10.55
N PRO A 44 -1.42 7.39 11.14
CA PRO A 44 -0.58 6.35 10.57
C PRO A 44 -1.06 6.02 9.15
N LEU A 45 -0.12 5.78 8.26
CA LEU A 45 -0.40 5.58 6.85
C LEU A 45 0.33 4.34 6.34
N ASN A 46 -0.42 3.45 5.73
CA ASN A 46 0.13 2.36 4.92
C ASN A 46 0.06 2.79 3.46
N ARG A 47 1.19 2.77 2.79
CA ARG A 47 1.26 3.15 1.38
C ARG A 47 2.07 2.14 0.58
N VAL A 48 1.71 1.97 -0.67
CA VAL A 48 2.49 1.18 -1.62
C VAL A 48 3.63 2.03 -2.16
N VAL A 49 4.84 1.52 -2.05
CA VAL A 49 6.05 2.17 -2.58
C VAL A 49 6.55 1.37 -3.77
N PHE A 50 6.82 2.07 -4.85
CA PHE A 50 7.40 1.51 -6.07
C PHE A 50 8.88 1.86 -6.14
N SER A 51 9.70 0.88 -6.56
CA SER A 51 11.11 1.06 -6.90
C SER A 51 11.37 0.42 -8.25
N ARG A 52 12.12 1.10 -9.11
CA ARG A 52 12.54 0.52 -10.41
C ARG A 52 13.51 -0.63 -10.26
N GLN A 53 14.16 -0.74 -9.11
CA GLN A 53 15.10 -1.82 -8.83
C GLN A 53 14.34 -3.07 -8.36
N GLU A 54 14.73 -4.20 -8.89
CA GLU A 54 14.29 -5.51 -8.40
C GLU A 54 15.03 -5.81 -7.11
N LYS A 55 14.36 -5.62 -5.97
CA LYS A 55 15.00 -5.81 -4.67
C LYS A 55 15.14 -7.28 -4.32
N PRO A 56 16.31 -7.72 -3.82
CA PRO A 56 16.48 -9.09 -3.37
C PRO A 56 15.60 -9.39 -2.14
N GLY A 57 15.18 -10.64 -2.02
CA GLY A 57 14.32 -11.08 -0.92
C GLY A 57 12.82 -10.83 -1.12
N TYR A 58 12.44 -10.13 -2.18
CA TYR A 58 11.04 -9.98 -2.58
C TYR A 58 10.63 -11.14 -3.47
N GLU A 59 9.39 -11.61 -3.33
CA GLU A 59 8.86 -12.67 -4.18
C GLU A 59 8.58 -12.14 -5.58
N ALA A 60 9.10 -12.81 -6.60
CA ALA A 60 8.79 -12.47 -7.99
C ALA A 60 7.37 -12.87 -8.34
N LEU A 61 6.66 -12.01 -9.08
CA LEU A 61 5.28 -12.28 -9.47
C LEU A 61 5.10 -13.61 -10.23
N PRO A 62 5.98 -14.00 -11.16
CA PRO A 62 5.88 -15.33 -11.78
C PRO A 62 5.94 -16.49 -10.78
N GLU A 63 6.74 -16.40 -9.73
CA GLU A 63 6.80 -17.41 -8.66
C GLU A 63 5.49 -17.45 -7.88
N LEU A 64 4.92 -16.29 -7.59
CA LEU A 64 3.62 -16.20 -6.93
C LEU A 64 2.50 -16.79 -7.81
N ILE A 65 2.54 -16.55 -9.12
CA ILE A 65 1.60 -17.14 -10.08
C ILE A 65 1.74 -18.66 -10.09
N ALA A 66 2.97 -19.19 -10.16
CA ALA A 66 3.23 -20.62 -10.17
C ALA A 66 2.67 -21.29 -8.91
N ARG A 67 2.93 -20.72 -7.76
CA ARG A 67 2.46 -21.22 -6.48
C ARG A 67 0.94 -21.16 -6.34
N THR A 68 0.32 -20.07 -6.74
CA THR A 68 -1.12 -19.85 -6.59
C THR A 68 -1.93 -20.67 -7.59
N ALA A 69 -1.50 -20.71 -8.84
CA ALA A 69 -2.20 -21.42 -9.92
C ALA A 69 -1.81 -22.91 -10.03
N GLY A 70 -0.74 -23.33 -9.36
CA GLY A 70 -0.25 -24.72 -9.45
C GLY A 70 0.34 -25.07 -10.81
N VAL A 71 0.93 -24.10 -11.50
CA VAL A 71 1.57 -24.28 -12.80
C VAL A 71 3.10 -24.28 -12.66
N ASP A 72 3.80 -24.79 -13.69
CA ASP A 72 5.26 -24.75 -13.68
C ASP A 72 5.81 -23.32 -13.89
N SER A 73 7.10 -23.16 -13.65
CA SER A 73 7.75 -21.83 -13.76
C SER A 73 7.74 -21.27 -15.19
N GLY A 74 7.83 -22.14 -16.19
CA GLY A 74 7.80 -21.72 -17.60
C GLY A 74 6.43 -21.20 -18.01
N GLU A 75 5.36 -21.87 -17.60
CA GLU A 75 3.99 -21.42 -17.84
C GLU A 75 3.66 -20.15 -17.06
N ALA A 76 4.08 -20.08 -15.80
CA ALA A 76 3.92 -18.88 -14.99
C ALA A 76 4.62 -17.66 -15.63
N ALA A 77 5.82 -17.85 -16.16
CA ALA A 77 6.54 -16.80 -16.88
C ALA A 77 5.77 -16.34 -18.13
N ARG A 78 5.18 -17.25 -18.88
CA ARG A 78 4.35 -16.90 -20.06
C ARG A 78 3.09 -16.13 -19.67
N LEU A 79 2.41 -16.59 -18.62
CA LEU A 79 1.22 -15.88 -18.09
C LEU A 79 1.57 -14.47 -17.66
N TYR A 80 2.69 -14.31 -16.99
CA TYR A 80 3.20 -13.01 -16.57
C TYR A 80 3.49 -12.10 -17.78
N GLU A 81 4.24 -12.59 -18.77
CA GLU A 81 4.58 -11.82 -19.98
C GLU A 81 3.34 -11.42 -20.76
N THR A 82 2.37 -12.31 -20.89
CA THR A 82 1.10 -12.02 -21.56
C THR A 82 0.32 -10.95 -20.82
N TRP A 83 0.24 -11.06 -19.50
CA TRP A 83 -0.40 -10.06 -18.67
C TRP A 83 0.30 -8.71 -18.77
N LEU A 84 1.63 -8.70 -18.66
CA LEU A 84 2.44 -7.48 -18.72
C LEU A 84 2.27 -6.77 -20.07
N GLY A 85 2.24 -7.52 -21.16
CA GLY A 85 1.99 -6.96 -22.50
C GLY A 85 0.67 -6.22 -22.60
N GLY A 86 -0.38 -6.73 -21.96
CA GLY A 86 -1.68 -6.07 -21.86
C GLY A 86 -1.75 -4.94 -20.84
N ALA A 87 -0.93 -5.00 -19.79
CA ALA A 87 -0.90 -4.01 -18.73
C ALA A 87 -0.05 -2.78 -19.05
N ARG A 88 0.92 -2.91 -19.95
CA ARG A 88 1.76 -1.79 -20.37
C ARG A 88 0.97 -0.80 -21.20
N THR A 89 1.13 0.48 -20.86
CA THR A 89 0.56 1.61 -21.58
C THR A 89 1.68 2.60 -21.92
N GLU A 90 1.38 3.61 -22.72
CA GLU A 90 2.34 4.69 -23.02
C GLU A 90 2.80 5.44 -21.77
N LYS A 91 1.99 5.45 -20.73
CA LYS A 91 2.27 6.17 -19.47
C LYS A 91 2.90 5.30 -18.38
N GLY A 92 2.93 3.99 -18.55
CA GLY A 92 3.46 3.08 -17.55
C GLY A 92 2.75 1.72 -17.57
N VAL A 93 2.48 1.19 -16.39
CA VAL A 93 1.81 -0.11 -16.21
C VAL A 93 0.51 0.11 -15.42
N THR A 94 -0.61 -0.31 -15.99
CA THR A 94 -1.92 -0.27 -15.33
C THR A 94 -2.27 -1.66 -14.79
N ILE A 95 -2.46 -1.75 -13.49
CA ILE A 95 -2.89 -2.96 -12.81
C ILE A 95 -4.37 -2.80 -12.45
N GLY A 96 -5.24 -3.54 -13.13
CA GLY A 96 -6.68 -3.39 -13.00
C GLY A 96 -7.17 -3.51 -11.55
N GLY A 97 -7.95 -2.53 -11.08
CA GLY A 97 -8.48 -2.50 -9.72
C GLY A 97 -7.45 -2.28 -8.61
N THR A 98 -6.17 -2.24 -8.92
CA THR A 98 -5.07 -2.10 -7.95
C THR A 98 -4.43 -0.72 -8.01
N GLY A 99 -4.12 -0.23 -9.19
CA GLY A 99 -3.52 1.08 -9.39
C GLY A 99 -2.66 1.16 -10.63
N ASP A 100 -1.95 2.27 -10.76
CA ASP A 100 -1.09 2.55 -11.91
C ASP A 100 0.34 2.82 -11.47
N ILE A 101 1.30 2.24 -12.20
CA ILE A 101 2.71 2.58 -12.07
C ILE A 101 3.04 3.59 -13.16
N ARG A 102 3.44 4.78 -12.76
CA ARG A 102 3.85 5.86 -13.68
C ARG A 102 5.20 6.40 -13.26
N GLN A 103 6.16 6.41 -14.19
CA GLN A 103 7.51 6.87 -13.90
C GLN A 103 8.11 6.13 -12.69
N ASP A 104 8.31 6.82 -11.57
CA ASP A 104 8.97 6.29 -10.38
C ASP A 104 8.02 6.11 -9.20
N PHE A 105 6.72 6.17 -9.41
CA PHE A 105 5.76 6.05 -8.32
C PHE A 105 4.53 5.22 -8.70
N PHE A 106 3.87 4.72 -7.66
CA PHE A 106 2.64 3.96 -7.76
C PHE A 106 1.47 4.80 -7.24
N SER A 107 0.41 4.85 -8.03
CA SER A 107 -0.86 5.46 -7.62
C SER A 107 -1.85 4.36 -7.30
N PRO A 108 -2.20 4.14 -6.03
CA PRO A 108 -3.15 3.08 -5.66
C PRO A 108 -4.56 3.41 -6.10
N SER A 109 -5.36 2.37 -6.33
CA SER A 109 -6.80 2.54 -6.50
C SER A 109 -7.46 2.95 -5.18
N PRO A 110 -8.62 3.62 -5.22
CA PRO A 110 -9.33 3.98 -4.00
C PRO A 110 -9.69 2.77 -3.13
N GLU A 111 -9.97 1.63 -3.74
CA GLU A 111 -10.29 0.39 -3.02
C GLU A 111 -9.09 -0.16 -2.27
N LEU A 112 -7.91 -0.18 -2.89
CA LEU A 112 -6.68 -0.62 -2.24
C LEU A 112 -6.28 0.33 -1.11
N GLU A 113 -6.38 1.63 -1.35
CA GLU A 113 -6.06 2.64 -0.34
C GLU A 113 -6.98 2.53 0.87
N ALA A 114 -8.28 2.35 0.65
CA ALA A 114 -9.23 2.15 1.74
C ALA A 114 -8.96 0.86 2.52
N LEU A 115 -8.56 -0.20 1.83
CA LEU A 115 -8.23 -1.47 2.48
C LEU A 115 -6.96 -1.39 3.32
N LEU A 116 -5.95 -0.66 2.84
CA LEU A 116 -4.69 -0.47 3.56
C LEU A 116 -4.84 0.51 4.74
N ASN A 117 -5.78 1.44 4.65
CA ASN A 117 -5.99 2.48 5.65
C ASN A 117 -7.47 2.54 6.08
N PRO A 118 -7.98 1.50 6.74
CA PRO A 118 -9.41 1.42 7.11
C PRO A 118 -9.84 2.52 8.09
N ALA A 119 -8.92 3.06 8.90
CA ALA A 119 -9.16 4.17 9.81
C ALA A 119 -9.12 5.55 9.13
N GLY A 120 -8.84 5.59 7.82
CA GLY A 120 -8.67 6.84 7.07
C GLY A 120 -7.29 7.47 7.25
N THR A 121 -7.08 8.56 6.54
CA THR A 121 -5.80 9.28 6.48
C THR A 121 -5.90 10.71 7.00
N THR A 122 -7.01 11.06 7.65
CA THR A 122 -7.30 12.41 8.11
C THR A 122 -6.41 12.78 9.29
N ALA A 123 -5.76 13.92 9.20
CA ALA A 123 -4.98 14.46 10.30
C ALA A 123 -5.90 14.94 11.44
N LEU A 124 -5.43 14.78 12.66
CA LEU A 124 -6.13 15.21 13.87
C LEU A 124 -5.52 16.51 14.41
N MET A 125 -6.41 17.38 14.85
CA MET A 125 -6.01 18.61 15.54
C MET A 125 -6.09 18.41 17.04
N LEU A 126 -4.99 18.65 17.73
CA LEU A 126 -4.94 18.61 19.19
C LEU A 126 -5.34 19.96 19.78
N LYS A 127 -6.25 19.95 20.76
CA LYS A 127 -6.56 21.14 21.54
C LYS A 127 -5.57 21.25 22.70
N ILE A 128 -4.71 22.27 22.63
CA ILE A 128 -3.78 22.57 23.71
C ILE A 128 -4.52 23.46 24.71
N ARG A 129 -4.76 22.94 25.91
CA ARG A 129 -5.38 23.69 26.98
C ARG A 129 -4.30 24.21 27.94
N LYS A 130 -4.10 25.52 27.96
CA LYS A 130 -3.24 26.14 28.96
C LYS A 130 -3.96 26.18 30.28
N ARG A 131 -3.42 25.51 31.29
CA ARG A 131 -3.92 25.57 32.66
C ARG A 131 -2.77 25.98 33.57
N THR A 132 -2.88 27.18 34.19
CA THR A 132 -1.96 27.67 35.24
C THR A 132 -0.50 27.24 35.11
N GLY A 133 0.17 27.70 34.01
CA GLY A 133 1.60 27.44 33.79
C GLY A 133 1.96 26.03 33.31
N ARG A 134 1.00 25.12 33.16
CA ARG A 134 1.21 23.79 32.57
C ARG A 134 0.36 23.60 31.34
N THR A 135 1.00 23.11 30.28
CA THR A 135 0.31 22.74 29.05
C THR A 135 -0.23 21.33 29.19
N VAL A 136 -1.53 21.15 29.20
CA VAL A 136 -2.16 19.82 29.17
C VAL A 136 -2.64 19.57 27.75
N LEU A 137 -2.13 18.51 27.16
CA LEU A 137 -2.60 18.01 25.87
C LEU A 137 -3.92 17.26 26.08
N ALA A 138 -5.02 17.88 25.70
CA ALA A 138 -6.30 17.20 25.62
C ALA A 138 -6.47 16.70 24.18
N VAL A 139 -6.46 15.38 24.02
CA VAL A 139 -6.73 14.76 22.71
C VAL A 139 -8.24 14.74 22.50
N ALA A 140 -8.73 15.59 21.62
CA ALA A 140 -10.13 15.54 21.18
C ALA A 140 -10.28 14.41 20.12
N ALA A 141 -10.10 13.18 20.52
CA ALA A 141 -9.94 12.09 19.55
C ALA A 141 -10.70 10.82 19.95
N ALA A 142 -11.97 10.94 20.22
CA ALA A 142 -12.81 9.75 20.35
C ALA A 142 -12.83 8.93 19.05
N ALA A 143 -12.77 9.58 17.88
CA ALA A 143 -12.83 8.91 16.59
C ALA A 143 -11.52 8.19 16.19
N ALA A 144 -10.36 8.74 16.57
CA ALA A 144 -9.08 8.12 16.24
C ALA A 144 -8.73 6.94 17.14
N CYS A 145 -9.11 7.03 18.42
CA CYS A 145 -8.91 5.93 19.35
C CYS A 145 -9.76 4.71 19.02
N ALA A 146 -10.97 4.90 18.51
CA ALA A 146 -11.83 3.81 18.09
C ALA A 146 -11.26 3.05 16.89
N GLY A 147 -10.64 3.76 15.93
CA GLY A 147 -9.99 3.14 14.78
C GLY A 147 -8.75 2.33 15.16
N VAL A 148 -7.96 2.83 16.10
CA VAL A 148 -6.75 2.12 16.57
C VAL A 148 -7.12 0.91 17.43
N ALA A 149 -8.13 1.04 18.28
CA ALA A 149 -8.60 -0.08 19.11
C ALA A 149 -9.20 -1.21 18.27
N ALA A 150 -9.95 -0.89 17.22
CA ALA A 150 -10.47 -1.89 16.29
C ALA A 150 -9.37 -2.59 15.50
N PHE A 151 -8.24 -1.96 15.31
CA PHE A 151 -7.10 -2.54 14.61
C PHE A 151 -6.22 -3.43 15.50
N LEU A 152 -6.22 -3.17 16.82
CA LEU A 152 -5.45 -3.96 17.80
C LEU A 152 -6.24 -5.17 18.34
N LEU A 153 -7.51 -5.23 18.11
CA LEU A 153 -8.38 -6.35 18.45
C LEU A 153 -8.60 -7.28 17.25
#